data_63c84709fc8c7a2936b546fe3bd8f254
#
_entry.id   63c84709fc8c7a2936b546fe3bd8f254
#
_cell.length_a   1.000
_cell.length_b   1.000
_cell.length_c   1.000
_cell.angle_alpha   90.00
_cell.angle_beta   90.00
_cell.angle_gamma   90.00
#
_symmetry.space_group_name_H-M   'P 1'
#
loop_
_entity.id
_entity.type
_entity.pdbx_description
1 polymer ?
#
loop_
_entity_poly.entity_id
_entity_poly.type
_entity_poly.pdbx_seq_one_letter_code
_entity_poly.pdbx_strand_id
1 'polypeptide(L)'
;MTACSVQHGTIRLERRYKAGPQRVFAAWAEPKARAQWDVPGRWVIAEQSFDFREGGRELKRFGPRDDPRFVADTLYLDIVPAQRIVFSYSMTSRGEPVSVSLTTIALSADGKGTRLLLVEQVAFLDGRDNAANREEGLASMLDKIGESLGA
;
A
#
# COMPACT_ATOMS: atom_id res chain seq x y z
N MET A 1 -31.55 -0.39 4.07
CA MET A 1 -30.50 0.38 4.80
C MET A 1 -29.49 -0.58 5.38
N THR A 2 -28.21 -0.37 5.08
CA THR A 2 -27.14 -1.21 5.58
C THR A 2 -26.85 -0.86 7.04
N ALA A 3 -26.80 -1.85 7.92
CA ALA A 3 -26.41 -1.61 9.30
C ALA A 3 -24.94 -1.17 9.35
N CYS A 4 -24.67 -0.21 10.23
CA CYS A 4 -23.33 0.27 10.47
C CYS A 4 -22.51 -0.83 11.15
N SER A 5 -21.37 -1.21 10.58
CA SER A 5 -20.53 -2.27 11.16
C SER A 5 -19.05 -1.99 10.93
N VAL A 6 -18.23 -2.55 11.82
CA VAL A 6 -16.76 -2.48 11.70
C VAL A 6 -16.19 -3.86 12.02
N GLN A 7 -15.31 -4.34 11.16
CA GLN A 7 -14.51 -5.53 11.42
C GLN A 7 -13.04 -5.15 11.37
N HIS A 8 -12.27 -5.63 12.34
CA HIS A 8 -10.83 -5.38 12.38
C HIS A 8 -10.07 -6.57 11.84
N GLY A 9 -8.96 -6.29 11.15
CA GLY A 9 -8.05 -7.32 10.70
C GLY A 9 -6.61 -6.85 10.77
N THR A 10 -5.70 -7.81 10.82
CA THR A 10 -4.27 -7.56 10.73
C THR A 10 -3.73 -8.40 9.60
N ILE A 11 -3.02 -7.76 8.67
CA ILE A 11 -2.38 -8.43 7.55
C ILE A 11 -0.87 -8.34 7.78
N ARG A 12 -0.19 -9.47 7.63
CA ARG A 12 1.25 -9.56 7.82
C ARG A 12 1.84 -10.30 6.63
N LEU A 13 2.69 -9.61 5.85
CA LEU A 13 3.32 -10.17 4.66
C LEU A 13 4.82 -9.93 4.72
N GLU A 14 5.59 -10.91 4.26
CA GLU A 14 7.03 -10.82 4.17
C GLU A 14 7.46 -11.09 2.74
N ARG A 15 8.46 -10.33 2.28
CA ARG A 15 9.11 -10.55 0.98
C ARG A 15 10.61 -10.40 1.13
N ARG A 16 11.34 -11.13 0.29
CA ARG A 16 12.79 -11.01 0.19
C ARG A 16 13.13 -10.59 -1.21
N TYR A 17 13.90 -9.50 -1.32
CA TYR A 17 14.31 -8.95 -2.61
C TYR A 17 15.82 -9.03 -2.75
N LYS A 18 16.31 -9.21 -3.99
CA LYS A 18 17.76 -9.20 -4.26
C LYS A 18 18.34 -7.80 -4.15
N ALA A 19 17.54 -6.76 -4.42
CA ALA A 19 17.96 -5.38 -4.29
C ALA A 19 18.18 -5.02 -2.83
N GLY A 20 19.16 -4.15 -2.56
CA GLY A 20 19.46 -3.69 -1.19
C GLY A 20 18.41 -2.73 -0.66
N PRO A 21 18.44 -2.45 0.67
CA PRO A 21 17.39 -1.63 1.32
C PRO A 21 17.20 -0.24 0.72
N GLN A 22 18.24 0.40 0.23
CA GLN A 22 18.13 1.73 -0.38
C GLN A 22 17.31 1.68 -1.67
N ARG A 23 17.53 0.66 -2.52
CA ARG A 23 16.77 0.50 -3.76
C ARG A 23 15.32 0.11 -3.49
N VAL A 24 15.10 -0.77 -2.51
CA VAL A 24 13.73 -1.13 -2.12
C VAL A 24 13.00 0.08 -1.56
N PHE A 25 13.65 0.86 -0.71
CA PHE A 25 13.07 2.10 -0.19
C PHE A 25 12.72 3.08 -1.32
N ALA A 26 13.59 3.23 -2.31
CA ALA A 26 13.34 4.11 -3.45
C ALA A 26 12.09 3.69 -4.24
N ALA A 27 11.76 2.41 -4.28
CA ALA A 27 10.53 1.94 -4.92
C ALA A 27 9.28 2.51 -4.25
N TRP A 28 9.33 2.79 -2.95
CA TRP A 28 8.25 3.41 -2.20
C TRP A 28 8.29 4.93 -2.26
N ALA A 29 9.47 5.52 -2.38
CA ALA A 29 9.68 6.97 -2.22
C ALA A 29 9.54 7.74 -3.53
N GLU A 30 9.85 7.14 -4.67
CA GLU A 30 9.92 7.85 -5.94
C GLU A 30 8.63 7.70 -6.75
N PRO A 31 8.05 8.82 -7.23
CA PRO A 31 6.77 8.76 -7.98
C PRO A 31 6.79 7.84 -9.19
N LYS A 32 7.88 7.84 -9.97
CA LYS A 32 7.98 7.00 -11.16
C LYS A 32 8.02 5.51 -10.79
N ALA A 33 8.69 5.18 -9.70
CA ALA A 33 8.76 3.80 -9.21
C ALA A 33 7.39 3.36 -8.69
N ARG A 34 6.70 4.22 -7.92
CA ARG A 34 5.35 3.95 -7.40
C ARG A 34 4.37 3.61 -8.52
N ALA A 35 4.42 4.33 -9.62
CA ALA A 35 3.50 4.12 -10.73
C ALA A 35 3.58 2.71 -11.33
N GLN A 36 4.67 1.97 -11.11
CA GLN A 36 4.85 0.64 -11.66
C GLN A 36 4.15 -0.47 -10.86
N TRP A 37 3.89 -0.24 -9.57
CA TRP A 37 3.40 -1.33 -8.73
C TRP A 37 2.23 -0.96 -7.80
N ASP A 38 1.85 0.30 -7.71
CA ASP A 38 1.01 0.81 -6.62
C ASP A 38 -0.49 0.54 -6.77
N VAL A 39 -0.84 -0.49 -7.51
CA VAL A 39 -2.21 -1.01 -7.60
C VAL A 39 -2.17 -2.54 -7.76
N PRO A 40 -3.17 -3.26 -7.24
CA PRO A 40 -3.20 -4.72 -7.39
C PRO A 40 -3.56 -5.15 -8.80
N GLY A 41 -3.03 -6.31 -9.19
CA GLY A 41 -3.41 -6.97 -10.43
C GLY A 41 -3.28 -6.08 -11.66
N ARG A 42 -4.37 -6.03 -12.44
CA ARG A 42 -4.43 -5.27 -13.69
C ARG A 42 -5.12 -3.91 -13.54
N TRP A 43 -5.39 -3.49 -12.31
CA TRP A 43 -5.98 -2.19 -12.07
C TRP A 43 -5.05 -1.07 -12.54
N VAL A 44 -5.61 0.12 -12.71
CA VAL A 44 -4.88 1.29 -13.18
C VAL A 44 -4.99 2.43 -12.18
N ILE A 45 -4.02 3.34 -12.22
CA ILE A 45 -4.06 4.60 -11.48
C ILE A 45 -4.60 5.66 -12.45
N ALA A 46 -5.76 6.24 -12.11
CA ALA A 46 -6.37 7.28 -12.92
C ALA A 46 -5.83 8.66 -12.55
N GLU A 47 -5.61 8.92 -11.26
CA GLU A 47 -5.06 10.17 -10.75
C GLU A 47 -4.22 9.88 -9.52
N GLN A 48 -3.11 10.61 -9.35
CA GLN A 48 -2.27 10.48 -8.17
C GLN A 48 -1.53 11.79 -7.90
N SER A 49 -1.66 12.29 -6.68
CA SER A 49 -0.79 13.34 -6.14
C SER A 49 0.02 12.71 -5.01
N PHE A 50 1.29 13.05 -4.88
CA PHE A 50 2.21 12.29 -4.05
C PHE A 50 3.24 13.21 -3.43
N ASP A 51 3.26 13.27 -2.10
CA ASP A 51 4.19 14.08 -1.32
C ASP A 51 4.82 13.19 -0.24
N PHE A 52 5.95 12.55 -0.59
CA PHE A 52 6.59 11.55 0.27
C PHE A 52 7.51 12.21 1.29
N ARG A 53 6.93 12.66 2.40
CA ARG A 53 7.62 13.21 3.56
C ARG A 53 6.75 13.03 4.79
N GLU A 54 7.33 13.08 5.98
CA GLU A 54 6.52 13.05 7.21
C GLU A 54 5.55 14.23 7.22
N GLY A 55 4.28 13.96 7.47
CA GLY A 55 3.20 14.92 7.36
C GLY A 55 2.69 15.14 5.94
N GLY A 56 3.34 14.56 4.93
CA GLY A 56 2.90 14.64 3.56
C GLY A 56 1.72 13.73 3.25
N ARG A 57 0.98 14.04 2.21
CA ARG A 57 -0.21 13.29 1.82
C ARG A 57 -0.09 12.75 0.41
N GLU A 58 -0.76 11.64 0.19
CA GLU A 58 -0.93 11.07 -1.15
C GLU A 58 -2.42 10.85 -1.38
N LEU A 59 -2.90 11.28 -2.54
CA LEU A 59 -4.26 11.02 -2.96
C LEU A 59 -4.20 10.24 -4.27
N LYS A 60 -4.85 9.08 -4.31
CA LYS A 60 -4.80 8.18 -5.46
C LYS A 60 -6.21 7.72 -5.81
N ARG A 61 -6.62 7.92 -7.07
CA ARG A 61 -7.84 7.32 -7.60
C ARG A 61 -7.45 6.17 -8.53
N PHE A 62 -7.99 4.99 -8.27
CA PHE A 62 -7.54 3.78 -8.93
C PHE A 62 -8.65 2.72 -8.98
N GLY A 63 -8.40 1.68 -9.75
CA GLY A 63 -9.33 0.56 -9.86
C GLY A 63 -9.29 -0.06 -11.25
N PRO A 64 -10.34 -0.82 -11.60
CA PRO A 64 -10.47 -1.36 -12.95
C PRO A 64 -10.40 -0.24 -13.99
N ARG A 65 -9.80 -0.54 -15.14
CA ARG A 65 -9.57 0.47 -16.20
C ARG A 65 -10.83 1.22 -16.59
N ASP A 66 -11.96 0.51 -16.68
CA ASP A 66 -13.22 1.10 -17.11
C ASP A 66 -13.99 1.77 -15.97
N ASP A 67 -13.55 1.57 -14.72
CA ASP A 67 -14.23 2.11 -13.55
C ASP A 67 -13.25 2.25 -12.39
N PRO A 68 -12.36 3.26 -12.43
CA PRO A 68 -11.40 3.51 -11.32
C PRO A 68 -12.10 4.17 -10.13
N ARG A 69 -12.94 3.40 -9.43
CA ARG A 69 -13.88 3.89 -8.41
C ARG A 69 -13.30 4.05 -7.02
N PHE A 70 -12.08 3.58 -6.78
CA PHE A 70 -11.47 3.64 -5.45
C PHE A 70 -10.64 4.90 -5.27
N VAL A 71 -10.69 5.47 -4.07
CA VAL A 71 -9.81 6.58 -3.67
C VAL A 71 -9.12 6.20 -2.38
N ALA A 72 -7.79 6.26 -2.38
CA ALA A 72 -6.98 6.12 -1.17
C ALA A 72 -6.40 7.49 -0.81
N ASP A 73 -6.60 7.89 0.45
CA ASP A 73 -6.09 9.15 1.01
C ASP A 73 -5.11 8.77 2.11
N THR A 74 -3.83 8.99 1.86
CA THR A 74 -2.72 8.53 2.69
C THR A 74 -2.04 9.69 3.40
N LEU A 75 -1.71 9.49 4.68
CA LEU A 75 -0.90 10.40 5.48
C LEU A 75 0.37 9.67 5.92
N TYR A 76 1.53 10.20 5.54
CA TYR A 76 2.82 9.64 5.97
C TYR A 76 3.15 10.15 7.37
N LEU A 77 3.38 9.22 8.30
CA LEU A 77 3.53 9.52 9.73
C LEU A 77 4.97 9.42 10.21
N ASP A 78 5.74 8.47 9.64
CA ASP A 78 7.11 8.23 10.06
C ASP A 78 7.88 7.67 8.86
N ILE A 79 9.00 8.29 8.53
CA ILE A 79 9.86 7.86 7.44
C ILE A 79 11.30 7.84 7.92
N VAL A 80 11.89 6.64 7.97
CA VAL A 80 13.31 6.45 8.26
C VAL A 80 13.95 5.82 7.02
N PRO A 81 14.75 6.57 6.25
CA PRO A 81 15.27 6.10 4.97
C PRO A 81 15.92 4.72 5.07
N ALA A 82 15.58 3.83 4.13
CA ALA A 82 16.05 2.47 4.00
C ALA A 82 15.71 1.56 5.19
N GLN A 83 14.86 2.01 6.13
CA GLN A 83 14.54 1.24 7.33
C GLN A 83 13.04 1.10 7.60
N ARG A 84 12.27 2.20 7.51
CA ARG A 84 10.87 2.13 7.96
C ARG A 84 10.00 3.20 7.33
N ILE A 85 8.78 2.83 6.97
CA ILE A 85 7.73 3.76 6.55
C ILE A 85 6.47 3.40 7.32
N VAL A 86 5.87 4.36 8.02
CA VAL A 86 4.58 4.19 8.67
C VAL A 86 3.62 5.22 8.09
N PHE A 87 2.47 4.74 7.66
CA PHE A 87 1.44 5.62 7.11
C PHE A 87 0.04 5.10 7.45
N SER A 88 -0.92 6.02 7.48
CA SER A 88 -2.33 5.67 7.57
C SER A 88 -3.02 6.03 6.27
N TYR A 89 -4.08 5.28 5.92
CA TYR A 89 -4.88 5.66 4.77
C TYR A 89 -6.34 5.24 4.94
N SER A 90 -7.21 6.07 4.38
CA SER A 90 -8.61 5.72 4.22
C SER A 90 -8.83 5.33 2.77
N MET A 91 -9.80 4.44 2.55
CA MET A 91 -10.20 4.05 1.20
C MET A 91 -11.71 4.17 1.07
N THR A 92 -12.13 4.76 -0.05
CA THR A 92 -13.55 4.86 -0.42
C THR A 92 -13.77 4.19 -1.76
N SER A 93 -15.02 3.80 -2.02
CA SER A 93 -15.48 3.30 -3.32
C SER A 93 -16.72 4.10 -3.70
N ARG A 94 -16.63 4.88 -4.78
CA ARG A 94 -17.71 5.78 -5.21
C ARG A 94 -18.22 6.68 -4.08
N GLY A 95 -17.28 7.19 -3.27
CA GLY A 95 -17.58 8.05 -2.15
C GLY A 95 -18.01 7.36 -0.86
N GLU A 96 -18.22 6.04 -0.88
CA GLU A 96 -18.62 5.31 0.31
C GLU A 96 -17.40 4.73 1.05
N PRO A 97 -17.33 4.84 2.38
CA PRO A 97 -16.18 4.33 3.14
C PRO A 97 -16.01 2.83 2.99
N VAL A 98 -14.78 2.39 2.72
CA VAL A 98 -14.42 0.96 2.61
C VAL A 98 -13.59 0.54 3.81
N SER A 99 -12.55 1.32 4.14
CA SER A 99 -11.64 0.95 5.22
C SER A 99 -10.79 2.11 5.69
N VAL A 100 -10.23 1.95 6.89
CA VAL A 100 -9.18 2.81 7.44
C VAL A 100 -8.05 1.91 7.92
N SER A 101 -6.83 2.22 7.53
CA SER A 101 -5.66 1.37 7.77
C SER A 101 -4.50 2.12 8.39
N LEU A 102 -3.72 1.41 9.19
CA LEU A 102 -2.40 1.83 9.65
C LEU A 102 -1.40 0.79 9.16
N THR A 103 -0.44 1.22 8.35
CA THR A 103 0.50 0.34 7.67
C THR A 103 1.93 0.65 8.05
N THR A 104 2.69 -0.39 8.33
CA THR A 104 4.13 -0.32 8.59
C THR A 104 4.87 -1.13 7.56
N ILE A 105 5.87 -0.51 6.93
CA ILE A 105 6.83 -1.18 6.06
C ILE A 105 8.16 -1.14 6.78
N ALA A 106 8.71 -2.31 7.12
CA ALA A 106 10.01 -2.42 7.77
C ALA A 106 10.99 -3.11 6.83
N LEU A 107 12.16 -2.50 6.63
CA LEU A 107 13.22 -3.02 5.77
C LEU A 107 14.42 -3.39 6.62
N SER A 108 15.00 -4.54 6.36
CA SER A 108 16.25 -4.95 6.97
C SER A 108 17.16 -5.61 5.95
N ALA A 109 18.47 -5.50 6.13
CA ALA A 109 19.41 -6.13 5.24
C ALA A 109 19.30 -7.65 5.33
N ASP A 110 19.40 -8.31 4.18
CA ASP A 110 19.41 -9.76 4.07
C ASP A 110 20.54 -10.11 3.10
N GLY A 111 21.75 -10.26 3.65
CA GLY A 111 22.96 -10.34 2.84
C GLY A 111 23.11 -9.02 2.04
N LYS A 112 23.16 -9.13 0.71
CA LYS A 112 23.18 -7.96 -0.20
C LYS A 112 21.78 -7.49 -0.57
N GLY A 113 20.77 -8.25 -0.21
CA GLY A 113 19.38 -7.94 -0.50
C GLY A 113 18.63 -7.37 0.68
N THR A 114 17.30 -7.48 0.63
CA THR A 114 16.40 -6.89 1.63
C THR A 114 15.33 -7.87 2.04
N ARG A 115 15.05 -7.90 3.35
CA ARG A 115 13.82 -8.47 3.89
C ARG A 115 12.86 -7.32 4.13
N LEU A 116 11.68 -7.40 3.51
CA LEU A 116 10.60 -6.44 3.72
C LEU A 116 9.50 -7.10 4.54
N LEU A 117 9.06 -6.44 5.58
CA LEU A 117 7.90 -6.85 6.37
C LEU A 117 6.83 -5.77 6.26
N LEU A 118 5.64 -6.16 5.80
CA LEU A 118 4.46 -5.31 5.80
C LEU A 118 3.53 -5.77 6.91
N VAL A 119 3.12 -4.84 7.76
CA VAL A 119 2.05 -5.08 8.73
C VAL A 119 1.00 -4.00 8.52
N GLU A 120 -0.22 -4.41 8.23
CA GLU A 120 -1.34 -3.49 8.07
C GLU A 120 -2.45 -3.86 9.06
N GLN A 121 -2.80 -2.92 9.90
CA GLN A 121 -3.95 -3.02 10.81
C GLN A 121 -5.08 -2.24 10.17
N VAL A 122 -6.25 -2.88 9.99
CA VAL A 122 -7.31 -2.29 9.20
C VAL A 122 -8.66 -2.44 9.88
N ALA A 123 -9.46 -1.37 9.79
CA ALA A 123 -10.87 -1.37 10.13
C ALA A 123 -11.65 -1.41 8.82
N PHE A 124 -12.35 -2.52 8.56
CA PHE A 124 -13.23 -2.66 7.40
C PHE A 124 -14.62 -2.16 7.76
N LEU A 125 -15.15 -1.27 6.95
CA LEU A 125 -16.38 -0.54 7.22
C LEU A 125 -17.55 -1.11 6.42
N ASP A 126 -18.64 -1.44 7.12
CA ASP A 126 -19.93 -1.84 6.53
C ASP A 126 -19.85 -3.04 5.57
N GLY A 127 -18.88 -3.94 5.80
CA GLY A 127 -18.76 -5.15 5.01
C GLY A 127 -18.31 -4.96 3.57
N ARG A 128 -17.75 -3.79 3.21
CA ARG A 128 -17.37 -3.49 1.82
C ARG A 128 -16.06 -4.12 1.37
N ASP A 129 -15.26 -4.63 2.32
CA ASP A 129 -14.05 -5.36 2.04
C ASP A 129 -13.74 -6.31 3.21
N ASN A 130 -12.71 -7.13 3.08
CA ASN A 130 -12.32 -8.08 4.10
C ASN A 130 -10.81 -8.35 4.07
N ALA A 131 -10.30 -9.00 5.13
CA ALA A 131 -8.88 -9.25 5.28
C ALA A 131 -8.30 -10.12 4.15
N ALA A 132 -9.02 -11.14 3.71
CA ALA A 132 -8.53 -12.03 2.65
C ALA A 132 -8.32 -11.29 1.33
N ASN A 133 -9.28 -10.44 0.94
CA ASN A 133 -9.15 -9.64 -0.27
C ASN A 133 -8.02 -8.62 -0.17
N ARG A 134 -7.91 -7.94 0.99
CA ARG A 134 -6.85 -6.96 1.21
C ARG A 134 -5.48 -7.62 1.16
N GLU A 135 -5.31 -8.76 1.78
CA GLU A 135 -4.06 -9.50 1.76
C GLU A 135 -3.66 -9.87 0.33
N GLU A 136 -4.59 -10.37 -0.47
CA GLU A 136 -4.35 -10.73 -1.86
C GLU A 136 -3.88 -9.52 -2.68
N GLY A 137 -4.54 -8.37 -2.51
CA GLY A 137 -4.16 -7.14 -3.20
C GLY A 137 -2.77 -6.65 -2.80
N LEU A 138 -2.48 -6.63 -1.50
CA LEU A 138 -1.17 -6.20 -0.99
C LEU A 138 -0.06 -7.17 -1.44
N ALA A 139 -0.31 -8.48 -1.43
CA ALA A 139 0.64 -9.46 -1.91
C ALA A 139 0.99 -9.23 -3.39
N SER A 140 -0.02 -8.97 -4.20
CA SER A 140 0.17 -8.64 -5.62
C SER A 140 1.08 -7.42 -5.81
N MET A 141 0.85 -6.38 -5.01
CA MET A 141 1.66 -5.15 -5.09
C MET A 141 3.11 -5.41 -4.68
N LEU A 142 3.34 -6.16 -3.61
CA LEU A 142 4.69 -6.52 -3.16
C LEU A 142 5.44 -7.35 -4.21
N ASP A 143 4.74 -8.24 -4.91
CA ASP A 143 5.33 -9.04 -5.98
C ASP A 143 5.71 -8.16 -7.18
N LYS A 144 4.89 -7.16 -7.51
CA LYS A 144 5.21 -6.19 -8.55
C LYS A 144 6.45 -5.35 -8.22
N ILE A 145 6.64 -5.00 -6.94
CA ILE A 145 7.87 -4.33 -6.51
C ILE A 145 9.07 -5.21 -6.85
N GLY A 146 9.01 -6.50 -6.52
CA GLY A 146 10.08 -7.43 -6.85
C GLY A 146 10.37 -7.48 -8.34
N GLU A 147 9.34 -7.57 -9.17
CA GLU A 147 9.50 -7.55 -10.62
C GLU A 147 10.15 -6.26 -11.10
N SER A 148 9.74 -5.11 -10.58
CA SER A 148 10.29 -3.80 -10.96
C SER A 148 11.77 -3.65 -10.57
N LEU A 149 12.21 -4.36 -9.54
CA LEU A 149 13.59 -4.34 -9.05
C LEU A 149 14.47 -5.42 -9.71
N GLY A 150 13.93 -6.23 -10.59
CA GLY A 150 14.65 -7.29 -11.25
C GLY A 150 14.86 -8.52 -10.38
N ALA A 151 14.05 -8.70 -9.36
CA ALA A 151 14.17 -9.85 -8.46
C ALA A 151 13.37 -11.04 -8.94
#